data_e6a120cd639b254b218d278eca3181b2
#
_entry.id   e6a120cd639b254b218d278eca3181b2
#
_cell.length_a   1.000
_cell.length_b   1.000
_cell.length_c   1.000
_cell.angle_alpha   90.00
_cell.angle_beta   90.00
_cell.angle_gamma   90.00
#
_symmetry.space_group_name_H-M   'P 1'
#
loop_
_entity.id
_entity.type
_entity.pdbx_description
1 polymer ?
#
loop_
_entity_poly.entity_id
_entity_poly.type
_entity_poly.pdbx_seq_one_letter_code
_entity_poly.pdbx_strand_id
1 'polypeptide(L)'
;MVEKEQLKNFRLENFQLKSGIKIDLDLNYLAFGNLNAEKSNVILFPTRYAGTHLEQGYLIDKDYPINPNDYFIIIPNMFCNGVSSSPSNTESNFSGPNFPLITIFDNVCAQKKLLNDVFEINELKLVIGWSMGGQQAFQWASYFPDMVKSMISMCGHAKTTDHTFVFLEGVYAALTSDPEWNNGNYERQPEKGKTTMARVWAGWAHGQNWYRNKNYLNDGYKNPSEVLDLSLIHI
;
A
#
# COMPACT_ATOMS: atom_id res chain seq x y z
N MET A 1 6.72 -11.68 -13.80
CA MET A 1 5.37 -12.20 -14.14
C MET A 1 4.33 -11.11 -13.99
N VAL A 2 4.22 -10.46 -12.85
CA VAL A 2 3.26 -9.38 -12.56
C VAL A 2 3.26 -8.24 -13.59
N GLU A 3 4.43 -7.84 -14.10
CA GLU A 3 4.61 -6.76 -15.09
C GLU A 3 3.92 -7.01 -16.45
N LYS A 4 3.53 -8.24 -16.72
CA LYS A 4 2.86 -8.63 -17.98
C LYS A 4 1.34 -8.64 -17.88
N GLU A 5 0.81 -8.50 -16.65
CA GLU A 5 -0.61 -8.55 -16.39
C GLU A 5 -1.26 -7.19 -16.66
N GLN A 6 -2.47 -7.24 -17.19
CA GLN A 6 -3.21 -6.02 -17.50
C GLN A 6 -3.84 -5.43 -16.23
N LEU A 7 -3.51 -4.18 -15.95
CA LEU A 7 -4.16 -3.42 -14.88
C LEU A 7 -5.65 -3.21 -15.22
N LYS A 8 -6.51 -3.53 -14.26
CA LYS A 8 -7.96 -3.41 -14.35
C LYS A 8 -8.46 -2.32 -13.42
N ASN A 9 -9.61 -1.75 -13.74
CA ASN A 9 -10.27 -0.73 -12.92
C ASN A 9 -11.60 -1.28 -12.38
N PHE A 10 -11.90 -0.93 -11.13
CA PHE A 10 -13.19 -1.12 -10.50
C PHE A 10 -13.70 0.23 -10.01
N ARG A 11 -14.75 0.74 -10.69
CA ARG A 11 -15.40 1.99 -10.32
C ARG A 11 -16.34 1.78 -9.15
N LEU A 12 -16.18 2.59 -8.12
CA LEU A 12 -17.01 2.66 -6.92
C LEU A 12 -17.79 3.99 -6.97
N GLU A 13 -19.07 3.92 -7.30
CA GLU A 13 -19.92 5.11 -7.31
C GLU A 13 -20.52 5.36 -5.92
N ASN A 14 -20.55 6.64 -5.50
CA ASN A 14 -21.08 7.06 -4.20
C ASN A 14 -20.55 6.24 -3.01
N PHE A 15 -19.28 5.84 -3.08
CA PHE A 15 -18.66 5.04 -2.03
C PHE A 15 -18.60 5.84 -0.72
N GLN A 16 -19.20 5.30 0.33
CA GLN A 16 -19.23 5.94 1.63
C GLN A 16 -17.97 5.59 2.42
N LEU A 17 -17.16 6.60 2.69
CA LEU A 17 -15.99 6.51 3.57
C LEU A 17 -16.39 6.38 5.03
N LYS A 18 -15.47 5.90 5.85
CA LYS A 18 -15.62 5.84 7.32
C LYS A 18 -15.95 7.21 7.92
N SER A 19 -15.48 8.29 7.31
CA SER A 19 -15.81 9.68 7.70
C SER A 19 -17.27 10.08 7.44
N GLY A 20 -18.03 9.28 6.68
CA GLY A 20 -19.38 9.59 6.21
C GLY A 20 -19.43 10.33 4.86
N ILE A 21 -18.30 10.79 4.35
CA ILE A 21 -18.20 11.42 3.02
C ILE A 21 -18.52 10.36 1.95
N LYS A 22 -19.29 10.75 0.93
CA LYS A 22 -19.54 9.94 -0.26
C LYS A 22 -18.74 10.49 -1.42
N ILE A 23 -18.02 9.62 -2.10
CA ILE A 23 -17.11 9.97 -3.19
C ILE A 23 -17.07 8.84 -4.22
N ASP A 24 -16.90 9.20 -5.49
CA ASP A 24 -16.61 8.24 -6.53
C ASP A 24 -15.11 7.93 -6.53
N LEU A 25 -14.77 6.65 -6.50
CA LEU A 25 -13.38 6.18 -6.45
C LEU A 25 -13.12 5.11 -7.50
N ASP A 26 -11.91 5.09 -8.03
CA ASP A 26 -11.38 4.06 -8.89
C ASP A 26 -10.38 3.20 -8.14
N LEU A 27 -10.70 1.93 -7.96
CA LEU A 27 -9.80 0.93 -7.39
C LEU A 27 -9.13 0.17 -8.54
N ASN A 28 -7.87 0.47 -8.80
CA ASN A 28 -7.10 -0.23 -9.81
C ASN A 28 -6.44 -1.48 -9.22
N TYR A 29 -6.50 -2.59 -9.94
CA TYR A 29 -6.05 -3.88 -9.43
C TYR A 29 -5.52 -4.80 -10.54
N LEU A 30 -4.69 -5.76 -10.16
CA LEU A 30 -4.40 -6.94 -10.97
C LEU A 30 -5.22 -8.12 -10.47
N ALA A 31 -5.62 -9.00 -11.40
CA ALA A 31 -6.20 -10.29 -11.08
C ALA A 31 -5.77 -11.31 -12.14
N PHE A 32 -5.08 -12.35 -11.72
CA PHE A 32 -4.50 -13.36 -12.60
C PHE A 32 -4.33 -14.71 -11.88
N GLY A 33 -3.93 -15.73 -12.66
CA GLY A 33 -3.88 -17.11 -12.18
C GLY A 33 -5.18 -17.86 -12.41
N ASN A 34 -5.29 -19.05 -11.85
CA ASN A 34 -6.41 -19.98 -12.09
C ASN A 34 -7.38 -19.97 -10.92
N LEU A 35 -8.58 -19.41 -11.11
CA LEU A 35 -9.66 -19.49 -10.14
C LEU A 35 -10.33 -20.86 -10.25
N ASN A 36 -10.37 -21.63 -9.16
CA ASN A 36 -11.07 -22.93 -9.13
C ASN A 36 -12.59 -22.74 -9.09
N ALA A 37 -13.32 -23.82 -9.40
CA ALA A 37 -14.79 -23.80 -9.49
C ALA A 37 -15.46 -23.40 -8.17
N GLU A 38 -14.86 -23.78 -7.04
CA GLU A 38 -15.34 -23.47 -5.69
C GLU A 38 -14.96 -22.08 -5.23
N LYS A 39 -14.16 -21.34 -6.00
CA LYS A 39 -13.60 -20.01 -5.66
C LYS A 39 -12.87 -20.00 -4.31
N SER A 40 -12.25 -21.11 -3.93
CA SER A 40 -11.63 -21.34 -2.61
C SER A 40 -10.11 -21.15 -2.58
N ASN A 41 -9.47 -20.86 -3.73
CA ASN A 41 -8.03 -20.72 -3.87
C ASN A 41 -7.56 -19.27 -4.08
N VAL A 42 -8.30 -18.31 -3.55
CA VAL A 42 -8.02 -16.88 -3.77
C VAL A 42 -7.02 -16.35 -2.77
N ILE A 43 -6.00 -15.67 -3.28
CA ILE A 43 -5.03 -14.89 -2.48
C ILE A 43 -5.25 -13.40 -2.75
N LEU A 44 -5.51 -12.65 -1.69
CA LEU A 44 -5.56 -11.19 -1.73
C LEU A 44 -4.23 -10.63 -1.22
N PHE A 45 -3.55 -9.82 -2.06
CA PHE A 45 -2.25 -9.25 -1.74
C PHE A 45 -2.27 -7.72 -1.89
N PRO A 46 -2.86 -6.96 -0.96
CA PRO A 46 -2.93 -5.51 -1.03
C PRO A 46 -1.55 -4.86 -0.99
N THR A 47 -1.42 -3.74 -1.70
CA THR A 47 -0.16 -3.00 -1.79
C THR A 47 0.21 -2.32 -0.47
N ARG A 48 1.50 -2.00 -0.32
CA ARG A 48 2.07 -1.27 0.83
C ARG A 48 2.08 0.24 0.59
N TYR A 49 2.43 1.03 1.61
CA TYR A 49 2.74 2.45 1.46
C TYR A 49 3.84 2.65 0.40
N ALA A 50 3.67 3.66 -0.43
CA ALA A 50 4.58 3.99 -1.55
C ALA A 50 4.85 2.82 -2.53
N GLY A 51 4.02 1.76 -2.49
CA GLY A 51 4.14 0.62 -3.40
C GLY A 51 2.94 0.49 -4.31
N THR A 52 3.19 -0.05 -5.50
CA THR A 52 2.16 -0.39 -6.48
C THR A 52 2.09 -1.90 -6.68
N HIS A 53 1.19 -2.35 -7.52
CA HIS A 53 1.08 -3.76 -7.91
C HIS A 53 2.40 -4.33 -8.49
N LEU A 54 3.26 -3.49 -9.08
CA LEU A 54 4.51 -3.94 -9.70
C LEU A 54 5.50 -4.50 -8.68
N GLU A 55 5.57 -3.89 -7.50
CA GLU A 55 6.48 -4.30 -6.43
C GLU A 55 6.02 -5.54 -5.66
N GLN A 56 4.82 -6.09 -5.94
CA GLN A 56 4.35 -7.30 -5.27
C GLN A 56 4.90 -8.59 -5.89
N GLY A 57 5.58 -8.52 -7.04
CA GLY A 57 6.08 -9.67 -7.78
C GLY A 57 7.12 -10.54 -7.06
N TYR A 58 7.74 -10.04 -5.99
CA TYR A 58 8.84 -10.73 -5.28
C TYR A 58 8.44 -12.04 -4.56
N LEU A 59 7.16 -12.29 -4.34
CA LEU A 59 6.64 -13.54 -3.75
C LEU A 59 5.86 -14.39 -4.76
N ILE A 60 5.72 -13.94 -6.00
CA ILE A 60 4.80 -14.52 -6.98
C ILE A 60 5.58 -15.06 -8.17
N ASP A 61 5.72 -16.36 -8.22
CA ASP A 61 6.28 -17.08 -9.37
C ASP A 61 5.82 -18.54 -9.31
N LYS A 62 6.03 -19.27 -10.44
CA LYS A 62 5.74 -20.73 -10.52
C LYS A 62 6.56 -21.55 -9.51
N ASP A 63 7.73 -21.06 -9.12
CA ASP A 63 8.66 -21.71 -8.20
C ASP A 63 8.58 -21.14 -6.77
N TYR A 64 7.66 -20.21 -6.52
CA TYR A 64 7.46 -19.55 -5.22
C TYR A 64 6.16 -20.04 -4.54
N PRO A 65 6.02 -19.81 -3.23
CA PRO A 65 4.83 -20.23 -2.48
C PRO A 65 3.51 -19.66 -3.02
N ILE A 66 3.55 -18.46 -3.62
CA ILE A 66 2.39 -17.86 -4.30
C ILE A 66 2.52 -18.16 -5.79
N ASN A 67 2.07 -19.35 -6.18
CA ASN A 67 2.15 -19.85 -7.54
C ASN A 67 0.83 -19.58 -8.29
N PRO A 68 0.84 -18.82 -9.40
CA PRO A 68 -0.37 -18.51 -10.17
C PRO A 68 -1.01 -19.72 -10.85
N ASN A 69 -0.29 -20.85 -10.95
CA ASN A 69 -0.89 -22.10 -11.45
C ASN A 69 -1.86 -22.74 -10.44
N ASP A 70 -1.64 -22.49 -9.14
CA ASP A 70 -2.41 -23.07 -8.04
C ASP A 70 -3.42 -22.09 -7.43
N TYR A 71 -3.15 -20.80 -7.55
CA TYR A 71 -3.93 -19.74 -6.91
C TYR A 71 -4.44 -18.68 -7.89
N PHE A 72 -5.59 -18.13 -7.58
CA PHE A 72 -6.07 -16.90 -8.18
C PHE A 72 -5.64 -15.72 -7.29
N ILE A 73 -4.84 -14.82 -7.85
CA ILE A 73 -4.16 -13.77 -7.12
C ILE A 73 -4.79 -12.42 -7.48
N ILE A 74 -5.21 -11.67 -6.46
CA ILE A 74 -5.74 -10.32 -6.63
C ILE A 74 -4.84 -9.34 -5.89
N ILE A 75 -4.33 -8.35 -6.60
CA ILE A 75 -3.45 -7.29 -6.08
C ILE A 75 -4.17 -5.94 -6.23
N PRO A 76 -4.95 -5.48 -5.25
CA PRO A 76 -5.52 -4.15 -5.29
C PRO A 76 -4.46 -3.11 -4.94
N ASN A 77 -4.38 -2.06 -5.78
CA ASN A 77 -3.65 -0.85 -5.42
C ASN A 77 -4.46 -0.08 -4.40
N MET A 78 -3.87 0.20 -3.24
CA MET A 78 -4.61 0.98 -2.25
C MET A 78 -4.86 2.41 -2.74
N PHE A 79 -5.92 3.04 -2.27
CA PHE A 79 -6.14 4.46 -2.52
C PHE A 79 -4.97 5.31 -2.00
N CYS A 80 -4.76 6.46 -2.59
CA CYS A 80 -3.67 7.39 -2.29
C CYS A 80 -2.27 6.89 -2.67
N ASN A 81 -2.14 5.84 -3.51
CA ASN A 81 -0.84 5.37 -4.00
C ASN A 81 -0.47 5.91 -5.41
N GLY A 82 -1.28 6.81 -5.97
CA GLY A 82 -1.07 7.39 -7.29
C GLY A 82 -1.58 6.53 -8.46
N VAL A 83 -1.92 5.24 -8.23
CA VAL A 83 -2.48 4.33 -9.25
C VAL A 83 -4.01 4.24 -9.12
N SER A 84 -4.53 3.93 -7.92
CA SER A 84 -5.94 4.11 -7.60
C SER A 84 -6.24 5.57 -7.28
N SER A 85 -7.51 5.94 -7.08
CA SER A 85 -7.90 7.31 -6.74
C SER A 85 -7.03 7.89 -5.64
N SER A 86 -6.50 9.06 -5.91
CA SER A 86 -5.49 9.77 -5.12
C SER A 86 -5.69 11.27 -5.24
N PRO A 87 -5.16 12.08 -4.33
CA PRO A 87 -5.22 13.54 -4.45
C PRO A 87 -4.76 14.08 -5.81
N SER A 88 -3.76 13.42 -6.41
CA SER A 88 -3.11 13.87 -7.65
C SER A 88 -3.82 13.45 -8.94
N ASN A 89 -4.75 12.49 -8.89
CA ASN A 89 -5.42 11.95 -10.08
C ASN A 89 -6.96 11.96 -10.00
N THR A 90 -7.52 12.63 -9.00
CA THR A 90 -8.98 12.77 -8.85
C THR A 90 -9.41 14.13 -9.39
N GLU A 91 -10.23 14.09 -10.43
CA GLU A 91 -10.80 15.29 -11.06
C GLU A 91 -12.18 15.58 -10.46
N SER A 92 -12.25 16.35 -9.40
CA SER A 92 -13.49 16.75 -8.77
C SER A 92 -13.26 17.83 -7.71
N ASN A 93 -14.29 18.21 -6.96
CA ASN A 93 -14.18 19.05 -5.78
C ASN A 93 -13.29 18.41 -4.68
N PHE A 94 -12.92 17.14 -4.83
CA PHE A 94 -12.05 16.37 -3.94
C PHE A 94 -10.61 16.25 -4.47
N SER A 95 -10.18 17.03 -5.46
CA SER A 95 -8.80 17.01 -5.94
C SER A 95 -7.82 17.66 -4.98
N GLY A 96 -6.54 17.27 -5.07
CA GLY A 96 -5.45 17.87 -4.29
C GLY A 96 -5.72 17.85 -2.78
N PRO A 97 -5.56 18.99 -2.08
CA PRO A 97 -5.72 19.06 -0.62
C PRO A 97 -7.14 18.82 -0.12
N ASN A 98 -8.13 18.86 -1.03
CA ASN A 98 -9.52 18.57 -0.70
C ASN A 98 -9.84 17.07 -0.72
N PHE A 99 -8.90 16.22 -1.12
CA PHE A 99 -9.09 14.78 -1.12
C PHE A 99 -9.37 14.30 0.32
N PRO A 100 -10.45 13.52 0.54
CA PRO A 100 -10.82 13.12 1.89
C PRO A 100 -9.81 12.15 2.47
N LEU A 101 -9.72 12.13 3.81
CA LEU A 101 -8.92 11.14 4.52
C LEU A 101 -9.44 9.73 4.21
N ILE A 102 -8.62 8.92 3.59
CA ILE A 102 -8.85 7.50 3.35
C ILE A 102 -8.17 6.67 4.43
N THR A 103 -8.93 5.82 5.09
CA THR A 103 -8.41 4.91 6.11
C THR A 103 -8.10 3.52 5.54
N ILE A 104 -7.38 2.70 6.31
CA ILE A 104 -7.19 1.27 5.97
C ILE A 104 -8.55 0.55 5.87
N PHE A 105 -9.50 0.92 6.73
CA PHE A 105 -10.86 0.38 6.69
C PHE A 105 -11.57 0.67 5.35
N ASP A 106 -11.43 1.88 4.83
CA ASP A 106 -12.01 2.25 3.52
C ASP A 106 -11.42 1.40 2.39
N ASN A 107 -10.10 1.21 2.40
CA ASN A 107 -9.43 0.33 1.43
C ASN A 107 -9.96 -1.11 1.50
N VAL A 108 -10.07 -1.67 2.69
CA VAL A 108 -10.57 -3.05 2.91
C VAL A 108 -12.02 -3.19 2.49
N CYS A 109 -12.88 -2.20 2.78
CA CYS A 109 -14.26 -2.18 2.31
C CYS A 109 -14.38 -2.11 0.78
N ALA A 110 -13.54 -1.30 0.12
CA ALA A 110 -13.50 -1.21 -1.34
C ALA A 110 -13.03 -2.54 -1.97
N GLN A 111 -12.00 -3.15 -1.40
CA GLN A 111 -11.52 -4.47 -1.80
C GLN A 111 -12.60 -5.55 -1.64
N LYS A 112 -13.35 -5.52 -0.54
CA LYS A 112 -14.47 -6.45 -0.36
C LYS A 112 -15.53 -6.28 -1.44
N LYS A 113 -15.87 -5.03 -1.77
CA LYS A 113 -16.80 -4.78 -2.88
C LYS A 113 -16.27 -5.31 -4.21
N LEU A 114 -14.98 -5.10 -4.51
CA LEU A 114 -14.34 -5.67 -5.69
C LEU A 114 -14.50 -7.21 -5.72
N LEU A 115 -14.20 -7.89 -4.63
CA LEU A 115 -14.29 -9.35 -4.53
C LEU A 115 -15.72 -9.84 -4.77
N ASN A 116 -16.71 -9.18 -4.18
CA ASN A 116 -18.11 -9.57 -4.28
C ASN A 116 -18.69 -9.25 -5.65
N ASP A 117 -18.53 -7.99 -6.11
CA ASP A 117 -19.27 -7.45 -7.25
C ASP A 117 -18.67 -7.91 -8.59
N VAL A 118 -17.36 -8.14 -8.66
CA VAL A 118 -16.66 -8.52 -9.91
C VAL A 118 -16.42 -10.04 -9.97
N PHE A 119 -16.09 -10.66 -8.85
CA PHE A 119 -15.66 -12.06 -8.83
C PHE A 119 -16.63 -12.99 -8.14
N GLU A 120 -17.61 -12.47 -7.37
CA GLU A 120 -18.50 -13.25 -6.50
C GLU A 120 -17.72 -14.17 -5.54
N ILE A 121 -16.61 -13.65 -5.00
CA ILE A 121 -15.72 -14.35 -4.07
C ILE A 121 -16.19 -14.04 -2.64
N ASN A 122 -16.48 -15.10 -1.89
CA ASN A 122 -16.91 -15.02 -0.49
C ASN A 122 -15.90 -15.64 0.49
N GLU A 123 -14.82 -16.22 -0.02
CA GLU A 123 -13.77 -16.83 0.79
C GLU A 123 -12.39 -16.47 0.25
N LEU A 124 -11.48 -16.11 1.15
CA LEU A 124 -10.08 -15.87 0.85
C LEU A 124 -9.23 -16.97 1.51
N LYS A 125 -8.50 -17.72 0.69
CA LYS A 125 -7.54 -18.70 1.17
C LYS A 125 -6.46 -18.02 2.02
N LEU A 126 -6.01 -16.85 1.55
CA LEU A 126 -4.96 -16.07 2.21
C LEU A 126 -5.15 -14.58 1.93
N VAL A 127 -5.00 -13.77 2.97
CA VAL A 127 -4.69 -12.35 2.83
C VAL A 127 -3.26 -12.14 3.29
N ILE A 128 -2.39 -11.67 2.42
CA ILE A 128 -0.98 -11.46 2.71
C ILE A 128 -0.57 -10.03 2.38
N GLY A 129 0.24 -9.40 3.22
CA GLY A 129 0.70 -8.05 2.95
C GLY A 129 1.99 -7.69 3.69
N TRP A 130 2.73 -6.79 3.07
CA TRP A 130 3.94 -6.18 3.65
C TRP A 130 3.60 -4.81 4.21
N SER A 131 4.15 -4.44 5.39
CA SER A 131 4.02 -3.11 5.99
C SER A 131 2.53 -2.68 6.08
N MET A 132 2.13 -1.59 5.44
CA MET A 132 0.73 -1.13 5.37
C MET A 132 -0.19 -2.15 4.68
N GLY A 133 0.31 -2.98 3.75
CA GLY A 133 -0.41 -4.15 3.24
C GLY A 133 -0.68 -5.19 4.33
N GLY A 134 0.26 -5.38 5.25
CA GLY A 134 0.09 -6.22 6.44
C GLY A 134 -0.93 -5.66 7.43
N GLN A 135 -1.02 -4.34 7.56
CA GLN A 135 -2.09 -3.70 8.34
C GLN A 135 -3.46 -3.94 7.71
N GLN A 136 -3.55 -3.91 6.37
CA GLN A 136 -4.77 -4.28 5.66
C GLN A 136 -5.13 -5.75 5.91
N ALA A 137 -4.15 -6.67 5.96
CA ALA A 137 -4.39 -8.07 6.27
C ALA A 137 -4.96 -8.26 7.69
N PHE A 138 -4.44 -7.55 8.70
CA PHE A 138 -5.06 -7.53 10.05
C PHE A 138 -6.49 -7.02 10.03
N GLN A 139 -6.75 -5.94 9.30
CA GLN A 139 -8.09 -5.37 9.19
C GLN A 139 -9.06 -6.35 8.51
N TRP A 140 -8.64 -7.03 7.44
CA TRP A 140 -9.42 -8.07 6.78
C TRP A 140 -9.82 -9.18 7.74
N ALA A 141 -8.86 -9.75 8.47
CA ALA A 141 -9.12 -10.84 9.42
C ALA A 141 -10.01 -10.39 10.60
N SER A 142 -9.93 -9.11 10.99
CA SER A 142 -10.71 -8.56 12.10
C SER A 142 -12.15 -8.23 11.71
N TYR A 143 -12.36 -7.60 10.54
CA TYR A 143 -13.69 -7.15 10.11
C TYR A 143 -14.47 -8.21 9.35
N PHE A 144 -13.78 -9.13 8.67
CA PHE A 144 -14.40 -10.17 7.85
C PHE A 144 -13.83 -11.56 8.17
N PRO A 145 -13.89 -11.99 9.46
CA PRO A 145 -13.28 -13.24 9.90
C PRO A 145 -13.84 -14.48 9.18
N ASP A 146 -15.12 -14.44 8.81
CA ASP A 146 -15.76 -15.55 8.11
C ASP A 146 -15.26 -15.72 6.67
N MET A 147 -14.71 -14.65 6.07
CA MET A 147 -14.15 -14.68 4.71
C MET A 147 -12.68 -15.09 4.69
N VAL A 148 -11.93 -14.90 5.76
CA VAL A 148 -10.47 -15.05 5.77
C VAL A 148 -10.05 -16.36 6.44
N LYS A 149 -9.53 -17.31 5.66
CA LYS A 149 -9.03 -18.59 6.21
C LYS A 149 -7.65 -18.45 6.84
N SER A 150 -6.80 -17.62 6.27
CA SER A 150 -5.45 -17.38 6.77
C SER A 150 -5.02 -15.95 6.48
N MET A 151 -4.17 -15.39 7.34
CA MET A 151 -3.53 -14.11 7.07
C MET A 151 -2.04 -14.15 7.39
N ILE A 152 -1.25 -13.41 6.61
CA ILE A 152 0.17 -13.18 6.85
C ILE A 152 0.42 -11.67 6.82
N SER A 153 0.89 -11.13 7.93
CA SER A 153 1.34 -9.75 8.02
C SER A 153 2.85 -9.70 8.16
N MET A 154 3.53 -9.22 7.14
CA MET A 154 4.98 -9.03 7.14
C MET A 154 5.28 -7.57 7.50
N CYS A 155 6.00 -7.34 8.60
CA CYS A 155 6.37 -5.99 9.08
C CYS A 155 5.18 -5.04 9.28
N GLY A 156 3.96 -5.57 9.39
CA GLY A 156 2.74 -4.84 9.70
C GLY A 156 2.39 -4.94 11.19
N HIS A 157 1.47 -4.09 11.64
CA HIS A 157 0.96 -4.10 13.00
C HIS A 157 -0.57 -3.92 13.00
N ALA A 158 -1.25 -4.52 13.98
CA ALA A 158 -2.71 -4.41 14.13
C ALA A 158 -3.13 -3.03 14.67
N LYS A 159 -2.24 -2.37 15.43
CA LYS A 159 -2.44 -1.06 16.03
C LYS A 159 -1.13 -0.28 15.98
N THR A 160 -1.19 0.97 15.53
CA THR A 160 -0.03 1.87 15.55
C THR A 160 0.49 2.03 16.98
N THR A 161 1.78 1.80 17.20
CA THR A 161 2.45 2.03 18.49
C THR A 161 2.77 3.51 18.67
N ASP A 162 2.94 3.94 19.92
CA ASP A 162 3.33 5.31 20.22
C ASP A 162 4.66 5.69 19.55
N HIS A 163 5.60 4.74 19.49
CA HIS A 163 6.89 4.93 18.83
C HIS A 163 6.72 5.15 17.32
N THR A 164 5.89 4.36 16.64
CA THR A 164 5.58 4.54 15.22
C THR A 164 4.85 5.87 14.99
N PHE A 165 3.94 6.26 15.89
CA PHE A 165 3.24 7.53 15.81
C PHE A 165 4.24 8.70 15.86
N VAL A 166 5.13 8.75 16.85
CA VAL A 166 6.17 9.79 16.98
C VAL A 166 7.06 9.86 15.74
N PHE A 167 7.44 8.71 15.20
CA PHE A 167 8.21 8.66 13.95
C PHE A 167 7.45 9.29 12.78
N LEU A 168 6.18 8.89 12.57
CA LEU A 168 5.36 9.41 11.47
C LEU A 168 5.10 10.92 11.59
N GLU A 169 4.92 11.44 12.80
CA GLU A 169 4.84 12.88 13.04
C GLU A 169 6.13 13.60 12.64
N GLY A 170 7.30 13.01 12.91
CA GLY A 170 8.58 13.54 12.46
C GLY A 170 8.71 13.56 10.93
N VAL A 171 8.27 12.50 10.27
CA VAL A 171 8.24 12.38 8.80
C VAL A 171 7.32 13.42 8.18
N TYR A 172 6.12 13.57 8.74
CA TYR A 172 5.13 14.57 8.30
C TYR A 172 5.65 16.00 8.49
N ALA A 173 6.19 16.31 9.65
CA ALA A 173 6.78 17.62 9.94
C ALA A 173 7.93 17.94 8.98
N ALA A 174 8.77 16.96 8.66
CA ALA A 174 9.87 17.13 7.71
C ALA A 174 9.37 17.51 6.30
N LEU A 175 8.33 16.83 5.80
CA LEU A 175 7.72 17.13 4.51
C LEU A 175 7.08 18.52 4.50
N THR A 176 6.24 18.81 5.50
CA THR A 176 5.40 20.01 5.55
C THR A 176 6.16 21.28 5.95
N SER A 177 7.42 21.15 6.40
CA SER A 177 8.30 22.30 6.69
C SER A 177 8.81 23.00 5.43
N ASP A 178 8.64 22.41 4.26
CA ASP A 178 8.99 23.05 2.98
C ASP A 178 7.94 24.12 2.64
N PRO A 179 8.34 25.38 2.40
CA PRO A 179 7.41 26.44 1.98
C PRO A 179 6.61 26.11 0.73
N GLU A 180 7.20 25.34 -0.21
CA GLU A 180 6.52 24.89 -1.44
C GLU A 180 5.36 23.94 -1.15
N TRP A 181 5.31 23.30 0.03
CA TRP A 181 4.19 22.42 0.44
C TRP A 181 2.84 23.15 0.47
N ASN A 182 2.83 24.41 0.90
CA ASN A 182 1.67 25.30 0.89
C ASN A 182 0.35 24.60 1.31
N ASN A 183 0.35 23.88 2.43
CA ASN A 183 -0.80 23.10 2.92
C ASN A 183 -1.40 22.11 1.90
N GLY A 184 -0.56 21.54 1.04
CA GLY A 184 -0.98 20.62 -0.02
C GLY A 184 -1.37 21.29 -1.35
N ASN A 185 -1.37 22.64 -1.41
CA ASN A 185 -1.63 23.41 -2.63
C ASN A 185 -0.32 23.77 -3.34
N TYR A 186 0.54 22.81 -3.57
CA TYR A 186 1.82 23.06 -4.23
C TYR A 186 1.68 23.07 -5.76
N GLU A 187 2.26 24.10 -6.39
CA GLU A 187 2.40 24.17 -7.85
C GLU A 187 3.67 23.46 -8.33
N ARG A 188 4.68 23.40 -7.47
CA ARG A 188 5.94 22.68 -7.68
C ARG A 188 6.09 21.64 -6.58
N GLN A 189 6.71 20.52 -6.90
CA GLN A 189 7.01 19.50 -5.91
C GLN A 189 7.84 20.09 -4.76
N PRO A 190 7.48 19.84 -3.50
CA PRO A 190 8.25 20.29 -2.34
C PRO A 190 9.52 19.43 -2.18
N GLU A 191 10.48 19.62 -3.07
CA GLU A 191 11.67 18.76 -3.19
C GLU A 191 12.53 18.76 -1.93
N LYS A 192 12.65 19.91 -1.27
CA LYS A 192 13.38 20.02 0.00
C LYS A 192 12.67 19.25 1.11
N GLY A 193 11.35 19.36 1.19
CA GLY A 193 10.52 18.61 2.15
C GLY A 193 10.61 17.12 1.91
N LYS A 194 10.48 16.68 0.66
CA LYS A 194 10.63 15.26 0.26
C LYS A 194 12.00 14.71 0.64
N THR A 195 13.06 15.46 0.32
CA THR A 195 14.44 15.08 0.67
C THR A 195 14.63 14.96 2.18
N THR A 196 14.09 15.92 2.96
CA THR A 196 14.19 15.90 4.42
C THR A 196 13.41 14.73 5.01
N MET A 197 12.18 14.49 4.52
CA MET A 197 11.35 13.35 4.88
C MET A 197 12.08 12.01 4.64
N ALA A 198 12.69 11.85 3.46
CA ALA A 198 13.44 10.65 3.10
C ALA A 198 14.61 10.38 4.05
N ARG A 199 15.33 11.42 4.48
CA ARG A 199 16.43 11.31 5.45
C ARG A 199 15.95 10.90 6.84
N VAL A 200 14.82 11.42 7.29
CA VAL A 200 14.17 10.96 8.55
C VAL A 200 13.78 9.49 8.41
N TRP A 201 13.22 9.12 7.25
CA TRP A 201 12.81 7.75 6.98
C TRP A 201 13.97 6.76 6.96
N ALA A 202 15.12 7.12 6.40
CA ALA A 202 16.31 6.28 6.35
C ALA A 202 16.75 5.82 7.75
N GLY A 203 16.64 6.68 8.75
CA GLY A 203 16.95 6.33 10.15
C GLY A 203 16.02 5.29 10.78
N TRP A 204 14.82 5.13 10.20
CA TRP A 204 13.81 4.16 10.65
C TRP A 204 13.80 2.86 9.83
N ALA A 205 14.05 2.96 8.52
CA ALA A 205 13.94 1.82 7.59
C ALA A 205 14.89 0.67 7.92
N HIS A 206 16.03 0.98 8.53
CA HIS A 206 17.01 0.01 8.93
C HIS A 206 17.27 0.09 10.45
N GLY A 207 17.40 -1.07 11.10
CA GLY A 207 17.69 -1.13 12.53
C GLY A 207 19.09 -0.58 12.87
N GLN A 208 19.28 -0.12 14.13
CA GLN A 208 20.57 0.41 14.59
C GLN A 208 21.76 -0.52 14.31
N ASN A 209 21.58 -1.83 14.48
CA ASN A 209 22.64 -2.81 14.26
C ASN A 209 23.05 -2.92 12.79
N TRP A 210 22.12 -2.68 11.87
CA TRP A 210 22.43 -2.64 10.43
C TRP A 210 23.45 -1.52 10.13
N TYR A 211 23.27 -0.33 10.69
CA TYR A 211 24.24 0.77 10.58
C TYR A 211 25.54 0.50 11.34
N ARG A 212 25.46 0.04 12.60
CA ARG A 212 26.65 -0.24 13.44
C ARG A 212 27.55 -1.31 12.85
N ASN A 213 26.96 -2.35 12.28
CA ASN A 213 27.68 -3.46 11.65
C ASN A 213 28.04 -3.16 10.18
N LYS A 214 27.76 -1.97 9.70
CA LYS A 214 28.02 -1.56 8.31
C LYS A 214 27.40 -2.50 7.27
N ASN A 215 26.22 -3.07 7.56
CA ASN A 215 25.55 -4.01 6.65
C ASN A 215 25.15 -3.34 5.33
N TYR A 216 25.07 -2.00 5.30
CA TYR A 216 24.87 -1.23 4.05
C TYR A 216 25.94 -1.54 2.99
N LEU A 217 27.15 -1.98 3.38
CA LEU A 217 28.19 -2.40 2.43
C LEU A 217 27.77 -3.68 1.69
N ASN A 218 27.05 -4.60 2.34
CA ASN A 218 26.54 -5.83 1.72
C ASN A 218 25.39 -5.55 0.74
N ASP A 219 24.66 -4.45 0.97
CA ASP A 219 23.56 -4.01 0.13
C ASP A 219 24.03 -3.07 -1.00
N GLY A 220 25.36 -2.93 -1.16
CA GLY A 220 25.98 -2.21 -2.28
C GLY A 220 26.26 -0.74 -2.04
N TYR A 221 25.96 -0.20 -0.85
CA TYR A 221 26.27 1.20 -0.50
C TYR A 221 27.71 1.32 0.02
N LYS A 222 28.42 2.38 -0.37
CA LYS A 222 29.79 2.64 0.06
C LYS A 222 29.88 3.30 1.44
N ASN A 223 28.85 4.06 1.78
CA ASN A 223 28.81 4.83 3.02
C ASN A 223 27.35 5.17 3.40
N PRO A 224 27.07 5.62 4.63
CA PRO A 224 25.73 5.97 5.07
C PRO A 224 25.06 7.10 4.28
N SER A 225 25.83 7.99 3.64
CA SER A 225 25.26 9.09 2.84
C SER A 225 24.55 8.57 1.59
N GLU A 226 25.04 7.49 0.99
CA GLU A 226 24.40 6.87 -0.18
C GLU A 226 23.04 6.22 0.21
N VAL A 227 22.90 5.76 1.45
CA VAL A 227 21.61 5.25 1.96
C VAL A 227 20.57 6.38 2.03
N LEU A 228 20.97 7.60 2.38
CA LEU A 228 20.10 8.77 2.43
C LEU A 228 19.58 9.17 1.04
N ASP A 229 20.40 9.03 0.01
CA ASP A 229 20.03 9.39 -1.36
C ASP A 229 19.04 8.39 -1.96
N LEU A 230 19.10 7.11 -1.58
CA LEU A 230 18.18 6.08 -2.06
C LEU A 230 16.81 6.15 -1.41
N SER A 231 16.71 6.68 -0.20
CA SER A 231 15.41 6.92 0.45
C SER A 231 14.54 7.90 -0.36
N LEU A 232 15.13 8.70 -1.27
CA LEU A 232 14.44 9.60 -2.19
C LEU A 232 13.73 8.87 -3.34
N ILE A 233 14.22 7.71 -3.76
CA ILE A 233 13.70 6.98 -4.93
C ILE A 233 12.37 6.29 -4.60
N HIS A 234 12.13 5.98 -3.33
CA HIS A 234 10.94 5.25 -2.87
C HIS A 234 9.82 6.15 -2.32
N ILE A 235 10.00 7.46 -2.36
CA ILE A 235 9.04 8.47 -1.89
C ILE A 235 8.67 9.43 -3.02
#